data_4125d9a206626bff8fbee5428effc022
#
_entry.id   4125d9a206626bff8fbee5428effc022
#
_cell.length_a   1.000
_cell.length_b   1.000
_cell.length_c   1.000
_cell.angle_alpha   90.00
_cell.angle_beta   90.00
_cell.angle_gamma   90.00
#
_symmetry.space_group_name_H-M   'P 1'
#
loop_
_entity.id
_entity.type
_entity.pdbx_description
1 polymer ?
#
loop_
_entity_poly.entity_id
_entity_poly.type
_entity_poly.pdbx_seq_one_letter_code
_entity_poly.pdbx_strand_id
1 'polypeptide(L)'
;MANAKFMKGVARIALAMAAASGLVAAAAQEPPADIVIRGGTIYPGNAAPFRGDIAIRADRIVYVGPKAPNGAKKVINATGLIVAPGFIDPHTHSDEALASRDPTARLVLPFLMQGVTTAFIGVDGHGDTHIARILGRTVADETTAGSPSTRSERDVGINFASYVGFGDVRKQVIGETDRAPTAAEMTQMAGLVSDAMCQGALGLSTGLFYAPQSFAKRDEVIALAQAAAAKGGIYDSHLRDESSYSIGLHDAVEEALMIGRAARIPVHIAHIKALGVDVHGQAPAIIDMIEAAQRAGQVVHADQYAWSASHTGLSAAVIPRSTQDGGRAAMLKRFDDAPTMEKMRPEILENLRRRGGAASLLITSGPANAQGKTLEAFAKEQGVDPVAATIAILKQSEARVASFNQSENDIAAFMLRPWVVTSSDATLGHPRYYGSFARKYATYVKDAKVMSLQAFIDQSTSTTATMFGLEGRGQLKVGAFADVIAFDPKTFASRADYANPFLLATGMRTVVVNGQVALENGAPTGVAAGRPLPRQPIAGSCQ
;
A
#
# COMPACT_ATOMS: atom_id res chain seq x y z
N MET A 1 -63.09 46.88 -60.99
CA MET A 1 -62.01 47.81 -61.29
C MET A 1 -60.83 47.48 -60.39
N ALA A 2 -60.08 46.53 -60.87
CA ALA A 2 -58.96 45.91 -60.15
C ALA A 2 -57.69 46.16 -60.96
N ASN A 3 -56.55 46.04 -60.28
CA ASN A 3 -55.19 45.92 -60.81
C ASN A 3 -54.39 47.19 -61.11
N ALA A 4 -53.61 47.61 -60.11
CA ALA A 4 -52.32 48.22 -60.33
C ALA A 4 -51.55 48.38 -58.99
N LYS A 5 -51.12 47.28 -58.32
CA LYS A 5 -50.18 47.33 -57.22
C LYS A 5 -49.42 45.99 -57.05
N PHE A 6 -48.77 45.51 -58.13
CA PHE A 6 -47.98 44.29 -58.01
C PHE A 6 -46.75 44.31 -58.93
N MET A 7 -45.87 45.28 -58.78
CA MET A 7 -44.58 45.30 -59.44
C MET A 7 -43.67 46.41 -58.88
N LYS A 8 -43.28 46.30 -57.59
CA LYS A 8 -42.11 47.04 -57.01
C LYS A 8 -41.54 46.32 -55.77
N GLY A 9 -41.26 45.03 -55.86
CA GLY A 9 -40.80 44.27 -54.74
C GLY A 9 -39.70 43.24 -55.04
N VAL A 10 -39.12 43.21 -56.25
CA VAL A 10 -38.17 42.11 -56.63
C VAL A 10 -36.77 42.61 -56.95
N ALA A 11 -36.38 43.79 -56.56
CA ALA A 11 -35.04 44.32 -56.89
C ALA A 11 -34.15 44.69 -55.65
N ARG A 12 -34.37 44.09 -54.48
CA ARG A 12 -33.51 44.34 -53.30
C ARG A 12 -33.09 43.11 -52.48
N ILE A 13 -33.17 41.89 -53.02
CA ILE A 13 -32.75 40.64 -52.35
C ILE A 13 -31.56 39.94 -53.04
N ALA A 14 -30.83 40.62 -53.90
CA ALA A 14 -29.68 40.00 -54.61
C ALA A 14 -28.29 40.58 -54.27
N LEU A 15 -28.11 41.22 -53.10
CA LEU A 15 -26.77 41.75 -52.73
C LEU A 15 -26.41 41.56 -51.26
N ALA A 16 -26.87 40.46 -50.63
CA ALA A 16 -26.50 40.11 -49.26
C ALA A 16 -26.04 38.67 -49.12
N MET A 17 -25.60 38.00 -50.20
CA MET A 17 -25.05 36.63 -50.16
C MET A 17 -23.62 36.53 -50.70
N ALA A 18 -22.76 37.45 -50.34
CA ALA A 18 -21.33 37.39 -50.76
C ALA A 18 -20.35 37.91 -49.66
N ALA A 19 -20.61 37.67 -48.40
CA ALA A 19 -19.67 38.00 -47.34
C ALA A 19 -19.76 37.01 -46.14
N ALA A 20 -20.04 35.73 -46.42
CA ALA A 20 -19.94 34.66 -45.43
C ALA A 20 -18.91 33.61 -45.87
N SER A 21 -17.73 34.09 -46.26
CA SER A 21 -16.59 33.21 -46.61
C SER A 21 -15.44 33.49 -45.65
N GLY A 22 -15.17 32.52 -44.79
CA GLY A 22 -13.81 32.38 -44.24
C GLY A 22 -13.56 32.83 -42.82
N LEU A 23 -14.43 32.47 -41.86
CA LEU A 23 -13.91 32.17 -40.53
C LEU A 23 -13.76 30.62 -40.42
N VAL A 24 -12.77 30.07 -41.11
CA VAL A 24 -12.15 28.83 -40.67
C VAL A 24 -11.51 29.20 -39.33
N ALA A 25 -12.16 28.87 -38.23
CA ALA A 25 -11.55 28.92 -36.94
C ALA A 25 -10.27 28.09 -37.06
N ALA A 26 -9.11 28.76 -37.07
CA ALA A 26 -7.83 28.09 -36.95
C ALA A 26 -7.96 27.28 -35.66
N ALA A 27 -8.04 25.95 -35.79
CA ALA A 27 -8.02 25.06 -34.65
C ALA A 27 -6.77 25.46 -33.88
N ALA A 28 -6.94 26.02 -32.68
CA ALA A 28 -5.85 26.46 -31.86
C ALA A 28 -4.93 25.24 -31.73
N GLN A 29 -3.74 25.34 -32.29
CA GLN A 29 -2.78 24.26 -32.29
C GLN A 29 -2.49 23.97 -30.83
N GLU A 30 -2.90 22.79 -30.34
CA GLU A 30 -2.67 22.42 -28.93
C GLU A 30 -1.19 22.62 -28.59
N PRO A 31 -0.88 23.23 -27.46
CA PRO A 31 0.51 23.44 -27.08
C PRO A 31 1.26 22.11 -27.08
N PRO A 32 2.56 22.09 -27.43
CA PRO A 32 3.32 20.86 -27.52
C PRO A 32 3.34 20.11 -26.19
N ALA A 33 3.43 18.81 -26.23
CA ALA A 33 3.61 17.98 -25.03
C ALA A 33 4.95 18.28 -24.35
N ASP A 34 5.01 18.13 -23.02
CA ASP A 34 6.27 18.24 -22.31
C ASP A 34 7.11 16.96 -22.52
N ILE A 35 6.48 15.79 -22.43
CA ILE A 35 7.13 14.49 -22.59
C ILE A 35 6.33 13.65 -23.58
N VAL A 36 7.03 12.94 -24.46
CA VAL A 36 6.48 11.84 -25.28
C VAL A 36 7.28 10.57 -25.00
N ILE A 37 6.60 9.51 -24.57
CA ILE A 37 7.14 8.15 -24.46
C ILE A 37 6.78 7.40 -25.74
N ARG A 38 7.78 6.96 -26.54
CA ARG A 38 7.57 6.45 -27.89
C ARG A 38 7.87 4.97 -28.05
N GLY A 39 6.99 4.30 -28.85
CA GLY A 39 7.26 2.99 -29.43
C GLY A 39 7.22 1.82 -28.46
N GLY A 40 6.68 2.03 -27.26
CA GLY A 40 6.53 0.99 -26.24
C GLY A 40 5.39 0.02 -26.53
N THR A 41 5.40 -1.14 -25.85
CA THR A 41 4.22 -1.99 -25.71
C THR A 41 3.42 -1.48 -24.51
N ILE A 42 2.31 -0.81 -24.76
CA ILE A 42 1.51 -0.12 -23.75
C ILE A 42 0.49 -1.10 -23.17
N TYR A 43 0.51 -1.26 -21.85
CA TYR A 43 -0.51 -1.92 -21.03
C TYR A 43 -1.29 -0.84 -20.30
N PRO A 44 -2.47 -0.44 -20.78
CA PRO A 44 -3.12 0.78 -20.28
C PRO A 44 -3.81 0.63 -18.93
N GLY A 45 -3.89 -0.59 -18.40
CA GLY A 45 -4.71 -0.94 -17.23
C GLY A 45 -6.17 -1.17 -17.62
N ASN A 46 -6.69 -2.37 -17.35
CA ASN A 46 -8.06 -2.82 -17.71
C ASN A 46 -8.39 -2.76 -19.22
N ALA A 47 -7.39 -2.80 -20.09
CA ALA A 47 -7.59 -2.86 -21.54
C ALA A 47 -6.46 -3.63 -22.22
N ALA A 48 -6.72 -4.14 -23.43
CA ALA A 48 -5.75 -4.92 -24.18
C ALA A 48 -4.47 -4.10 -24.52
N PRO A 49 -3.27 -4.72 -24.47
CA PRO A 49 -2.03 -4.04 -24.81
C PRO A 49 -1.92 -3.74 -26.30
N PHE A 50 -1.18 -2.68 -26.63
CA PHE A 50 -0.89 -2.28 -28.01
C PHE A 50 0.47 -1.59 -28.11
N ARG A 51 1.04 -1.50 -29.32
CA ARG A 51 2.23 -0.67 -29.57
C ARG A 51 1.84 0.77 -29.83
N GLY A 52 2.50 1.71 -29.16
CA GLY A 52 2.15 3.10 -29.35
C GLY A 52 2.97 4.08 -28.54
N ASP A 53 2.44 5.30 -28.45
CA ASP A 53 3.03 6.44 -27.78
C ASP A 53 2.09 7.01 -26.71
N ILE A 54 2.69 7.64 -25.69
CA ILE A 54 2.01 8.41 -24.67
C ILE A 54 2.56 9.83 -24.70
N ALA A 55 1.69 10.85 -24.72
CA ALA A 55 2.11 12.25 -24.54
C ALA A 55 1.60 12.80 -23.20
N ILE A 56 2.46 13.56 -22.53
CA ILE A 56 2.24 14.14 -21.22
C ILE A 56 2.40 15.65 -21.31
N ARG A 57 1.50 16.40 -20.66
CA ARG A 57 1.58 17.86 -20.48
C ARG A 57 1.30 18.16 -19.01
N ALA A 58 2.21 18.91 -18.38
CA ALA A 58 2.19 19.11 -16.95
C ALA A 58 2.07 17.75 -16.19
N ASP A 59 1.04 17.58 -15.37
CA ASP A 59 0.82 16.34 -14.60
C ASP A 59 -0.23 15.41 -15.24
N ARG A 60 -0.63 15.65 -16.52
CA ARG A 60 -1.69 14.89 -17.19
C ARG A 60 -1.23 14.20 -18.45
N ILE A 61 -1.81 13.03 -18.70
CA ILE A 61 -1.73 12.34 -19.98
C ILE A 61 -2.66 13.06 -20.96
N VAL A 62 -2.12 13.53 -22.09
CA VAL A 62 -2.87 14.24 -23.12
C VAL A 62 -3.05 13.43 -24.40
N TYR A 63 -2.32 12.34 -24.57
CA TYR A 63 -2.46 11.43 -25.69
C TYR A 63 -2.06 10.01 -25.30
N VAL A 64 -2.82 9.04 -25.80
CA VAL A 64 -2.50 7.61 -25.76
C VAL A 64 -2.96 7.01 -27.09
N GLY A 65 -2.06 6.44 -27.88
CA GLY A 65 -2.41 5.89 -29.18
C GLY A 65 -1.19 5.50 -30.02
N PRO A 66 -1.40 5.12 -31.33
CA PRO A 66 -0.34 4.55 -32.15
C PRO A 66 0.85 5.49 -32.41
N LYS A 67 0.60 6.80 -32.53
CA LYS A 67 1.64 7.79 -32.85
C LYS A 67 1.27 9.18 -32.30
N ALA A 68 1.99 9.61 -31.28
CA ALA A 68 1.81 10.96 -30.72
C ALA A 68 2.30 12.05 -31.70
N PRO A 69 1.73 13.27 -31.63
CA PRO A 69 2.23 14.42 -32.37
C PRO A 69 3.71 14.68 -32.11
N ASN A 70 4.37 15.32 -33.07
CA ASN A 70 5.75 15.80 -32.93
C ASN A 70 5.80 17.10 -32.11
N GLY A 71 7.01 17.49 -31.69
CA GLY A 71 7.25 18.79 -31.04
C GLY A 71 7.29 18.75 -29.50
N ALA A 72 7.36 17.56 -28.88
CA ALA A 72 7.55 17.45 -27.43
C ALA A 72 8.91 18.04 -27.00
N LYS A 73 8.96 18.63 -25.79
CA LYS A 73 10.20 19.14 -25.18
C LYS A 73 11.19 18.01 -24.89
N LYS A 74 10.68 16.83 -24.51
CA LYS A 74 11.44 15.61 -24.20
C LYS A 74 10.81 14.40 -24.88
N VAL A 75 11.66 13.58 -25.51
CA VAL A 75 11.23 12.28 -26.09
C VAL A 75 11.97 11.16 -25.38
N ILE A 76 11.24 10.19 -24.87
CA ILE A 76 11.76 8.98 -24.21
C ILE A 76 11.50 7.80 -25.15
N ASN A 77 12.57 7.14 -25.60
CA ASN A 77 12.45 5.95 -26.43
C ASN A 77 12.12 4.72 -25.57
N ALA A 78 10.93 4.15 -25.76
CA ALA A 78 10.46 2.95 -25.09
C ALA A 78 10.40 1.72 -26.01
N THR A 79 11.10 1.74 -27.15
CA THR A 79 11.14 0.59 -28.08
C THR A 79 11.68 -0.64 -27.37
N GLY A 80 10.89 -1.73 -27.38
CA GLY A 80 11.22 -2.99 -26.70
C GLY A 80 10.89 -3.01 -25.19
N LEU A 81 10.40 -1.90 -24.64
CA LEU A 81 9.96 -1.80 -23.25
C LEU A 81 8.46 -2.05 -23.11
N ILE A 82 8.06 -2.51 -21.94
CA ILE A 82 6.68 -2.48 -21.46
C ILE A 82 6.43 -1.09 -20.83
N VAL A 83 5.34 -0.45 -21.26
CA VAL A 83 4.89 0.82 -20.70
C VAL A 83 3.56 0.58 -19.97
N ALA A 84 3.48 0.96 -18.72
CA ALA A 84 2.32 0.73 -17.86
C ALA A 84 2.04 1.94 -16.97
N PRO A 85 0.86 2.02 -16.31
CA PRO A 85 0.67 2.96 -15.21
C PRO A 85 1.68 2.70 -14.10
N GLY A 86 2.05 3.72 -13.34
CA GLY A 86 2.84 3.55 -12.14
C GLY A 86 2.18 2.58 -11.16
N PHE A 87 2.96 1.68 -10.58
CA PHE A 87 2.45 0.70 -9.63
C PHE A 87 1.99 1.38 -8.34
N ILE A 88 0.95 0.81 -7.75
CA ILE A 88 0.33 1.26 -6.50
C ILE A 88 0.53 0.16 -5.47
N ASP A 89 1.20 0.49 -4.37
CA ASP A 89 1.47 -0.41 -3.25
C ASP A 89 0.53 -0.07 -2.08
N PRO A 90 -0.52 -0.87 -1.85
CA PRO A 90 -1.54 -0.56 -0.86
C PRO A 90 -1.14 -0.91 0.58
N HIS A 91 0.05 -1.49 0.80
CA HIS A 91 0.48 -1.89 2.14
C HIS A 91 2.00 -1.73 2.31
N THR A 92 2.42 -0.67 3.01
CA THR A 92 3.83 -0.38 3.25
C THR A 92 4.08 0.18 4.65
N HIS A 93 5.27 -0.07 5.19
CA HIS A 93 5.80 0.56 6.39
C HIS A 93 6.88 1.61 6.02
N SER A 94 6.58 2.45 5.03
CA SER A 94 7.49 3.50 4.56
C SER A 94 7.31 4.84 5.26
N ASP A 95 6.52 4.87 6.34
CA ASP A 95 6.19 6.07 7.11
C ASP A 95 7.43 6.86 7.51
N GLU A 96 8.44 6.20 8.09
CA GLU A 96 9.68 6.84 8.52
C GLU A 96 10.48 7.43 7.35
N ALA A 97 10.52 6.73 6.22
CA ALA A 97 11.24 7.20 5.03
C ALA A 97 10.57 8.45 4.45
N LEU A 98 9.24 8.44 4.32
CA LEU A 98 8.46 9.59 3.83
C LEU A 98 8.47 10.79 4.79
N ALA A 99 8.60 10.54 6.10
CA ALA A 99 8.69 11.57 7.13
C ALA A 99 10.14 12.01 7.43
N SER A 100 11.15 11.41 6.79
CA SER A 100 12.56 11.66 7.05
C SER A 100 12.94 13.13 6.82
N ARG A 101 13.87 13.62 7.61
CA ARG A 101 14.51 14.93 7.36
C ARG A 101 15.50 14.88 6.20
N ASP A 102 16.04 13.70 5.89
CA ASP A 102 16.92 13.51 4.72
C ASP A 102 16.07 13.50 3.43
N PRO A 103 16.26 14.48 2.53
CA PRO A 103 15.55 14.53 1.25
C PRO A 103 15.81 13.31 0.37
N THR A 104 16.99 12.69 0.50
CA THR A 104 17.33 11.47 -0.26
C THR A 104 16.49 10.27 0.20
N ALA A 105 16.28 10.12 1.51
CA ALA A 105 15.42 9.09 2.06
C ALA A 105 13.95 9.27 1.61
N ARG A 106 13.47 10.53 1.52
CA ARG A 106 12.11 10.86 1.06
C ARG A 106 11.87 10.54 -0.41
N LEU A 107 12.91 10.36 -1.23
CA LEU A 107 12.74 9.89 -2.61
C LEU A 107 12.25 8.45 -2.67
N VAL A 108 12.41 7.67 -1.58
CA VAL A 108 12.05 6.24 -1.48
C VAL A 108 12.51 5.46 -2.71
N LEU A 109 13.79 5.62 -3.05
CA LEU A 109 14.40 5.04 -4.25
C LEU A 109 14.10 3.55 -4.47
N PRO A 110 14.05 2.69 -3.43
CA PRO A 110 13.68 1.29 -3.61
C PRO A 110 12.30 1.09 -4.27
N PHE A 111 11.34 1.99 -4.01
CA PHE A 111 10.02 1.95 -4.66
C PHE A 111 10.09 2.39 -6.12
N LEU A 112 10.75 3.52 -6.40
CA LEU A 112 10.94 4.00 -7.77
C LEU A 112 11.62 2.96 -8.65
N MET A 113 12.65 2.26 -8.13
CA MET A 113 13.36 1.20 -8.86
C MET A 113 12.50 -0.03 -9.15
N GLN A 114 11.38 -0.19 -8.47
CA GLN A 114 10.38 -1.22 -8.73
C GLN A 114 9.20 -0.70 -9.59
N GLY A 115 9.16 0.60 -9.89
CA GLY A 115 8.05 1.22 -10.63
C GLY A 115 6.87 1.63 -9.76
N VAL A 116 7.01 1.60 -8.44
CA VAL A 116 5.97 2.08 -7.52
C VAL A 116 5.97 3.60 -7.51
N THR A 117 4.83 4.20 -7.82
CA THR A 117 4.61 5.65 -7.84
C THR A 117 3.63 6.11 -6.77
N THR A 118 2.97 5.18 -6.10
CA THR A 118 2.00 5.44 -5.03
C THR A 118 2.12 4.37 -3.96
N ALA A 119 2.20 4.75 -2.68
CA ALA A 119 2.25 3.85 -1.54
C ALA A 119 1.25 4.26 -0.45
N PHE A 120 0.71 3.27 0.27
CA PHE A 120 -0.13 3.52 1.43
C PHE A 120 0.64 3.23 2.71
N ILE A 121 0.43 4.08 3.69
CA ILE A 121 1.07 4.06 5.02
C ILE A 121 0.02 4.06 6.13
N GLY A 122 0.45 3.95 7.37
CA GLY A 122 -0.46 3.88 8.51
C GLY A 122 -1.20 2.53 8.58
N VAL A 123 -0.60 1.47 8.04
CA VAL A 123 -1.14 0.09 8.00
C VAL A 123 -0.95 -0.63 9.34
N ASP A 124 -1.55 -1.82 9.50
CA ASP A 124 -1.42 -2.68 10.70
C ASP A 124 -1.81 -1.98 12.02
N GLY A 125 -2.66 -0.96 11.93
CA GLY A 125 -3.09 -0.19 13.10
C GLY A 125 -2.04 0.79 13.65
N HIS A 126 -0.98 1.05 12.89
CA HIS A 126 0.10 2.00 13.21
C HIS A 126 0.01 3.25 12.34
N GLY A 127 -1.10 3.99 12.42
CA GLY A 127 -1.36 5.21 11.67
C GLY A 127 -1.68 6.38 12.59
N ASP A 128 -0.93 7.47 12.44
CA ASP A 128 -1.11 8.69 13.24
C ASP A 128 -2.57 9.18 13.23
N THR A 129 -3.07 9.64 14.36
CA THR A 129 -4.41 10.23 14.49
C THR A 129 -4.49 11.63 13.86
N HIS A 130 -3.34 12.30 13.65
CA HIS A 130 -3.25 13.64 13.04
C HIS A 130 -2.92 13.55 11.56
N ILE A 131 -3.84 13.04 10.77
CA ILE A 131 -3.68 12.79 9.32
C ILE A 131 -3.35 14.08 8.54
N ALA A 132 -3.91 15.23 8.93
CA ALA A 132 -3.59 16.51 8.30
C ALA A 132 -2.09 16.82 8.35
N ARG A 133 -1.42 16.50 9.46
CA ARG A 133 0.03 16.64 9.62
C ARG A 133 0.79 15.70 8.68
N ILE A 134 0.39 14.44 8.60
CA ILE A 134 1.00 13.44 7.73
C ILE A 134 0.84 13.84 6.27
N LEU A 135 -0.34 14.28 5.86
CA LEU A 135 -0.61 14.73 4.49
C LEU A 135 -0.09 16.16 4.19
N GLY A 136 0.61 16.82 5.14
CA GLY A 136 1.13 18.16 4.92
C GLY A 136 0.08 19.27 4.83
N ARG A 137 -1.16 18.99 5.27
CA ARG A 137 -2.19 19.99 5.43
C ARG A 137 -1.99 20.64 6.79
N THR A 138 -1.43 21.84 6.83
CA THR A 138 -1.35 22.62 8.08
C THR A 138 -2.76 22.95 8.56
N VAL A 139 -3.20 22.26 9.60
CA VAL A 139 -4.12 22.90 10.55
C VAL A 139 -3.25 24.01 11.16
N ALA A 140 -3.68 25.25 11.10
CA ALA A 140 -3.03 26.33 11.79
C ALA A 140 -2.96 25.92 13.27
N ASP A 141 -1.77 25.57 13.73
CA ASP A 141 -1.54 25.31 15.13
C ASP A 141 -1.57 26.67 15.84
N GLU A 142 -2.72 27.00 16.42
CA GLU A 142 -2.93 28.25 17.15
C GLU A 142 -2.03 28.37 18.39
N THR A 143 -1.20 27.37 18.70
CA THR A 143 -0.42 27.31 19.95
C THR A 143 1.08 27.42 19.82
N THR A 144 1.67 27.40 18.60
CA THR A 144 3.11 27.64 18.42
C THR A 144 3.37 28.70 17.37
N ALA A 145 3.52 29.93 17.83
CA ALA A 145 4.08 31.03 17.04
C ALA A 145 5.54 30.74 16.70
N GLY A 146 5.77 30.09 15.56
CA GLY A 146 7.12 29.79 15.07
C GLY A 146 7.08 29.22 13.67
N SER A 147 7.19 30.08 12.69
CA SER A 147 7.43 29.88 11.25
C SER A 147 6.52 28.88 10.52
N PRO A 148 5.77 29.32 9.52
CA PRO A 148 5.13 28.39 8.59
C PRO A 148 6.24 27.61 7.87
N SER A 149 6.29 26.29 8.06
CA SER A 149 7.14 25.42 7.26
C SER A 149 6.70 25.57 5.81
N THR A 150 7.55 26.17 5.02
CA THR A 150 7.31 26.33 3.59
C THR A 150 7.21 24.96 2.92
N ARG A 151 6.41 24.85 1.87
CA ARG A 151 6.13 23.64 1.08
C ARG A 151 7.36 22.81 0.69
N SER A 152 8.56 23.37 0.78
CA SER A 152 9.85 22.75 0.45
C SER A 152 10.34 21.68 1.43
N GLU A 153 9.75 21.55 2.62
CA GLU A 153 10.23 20.58 3.62
C GLU A 153 9.62 19.19 3.47
N ARG A 154 8.70 18.97 2.51
CA ARG A 154 7.98 17.70 2.32
C ARG A 154 7.95 17.21 0.88
N ASP A 155 8.95 17.53 0.08
CA ASP A 155 9.07 16.94 -1.25
C ASP A 155 9.40 15.46 -1.14
N VAL A 156 8.51 14.60 -1.65
CA VAL A 156 8.60 13.15 -1.62
C VAL A 156 8.67 12.56 -3.02
N GLY A 157 9.33 11.42 -3.18
CA GLY A 157 9.55 10.82 -4.51
C GLY A 157 8.29 10.22 -5.13
N ILE A 158 7.35 9.74 -4.32
CA ILE A 158 6.14 9.04 -4.75
C ILE A 158 4.89 9.62 -4.08
N ASN A 159 3.72 9.38 -4.68
CA ASN A 159 2.45 9.69 -4.06
C ASN A 159 2.22 8.80 -2.83
N PHE A 160 1.47 9.30 -1.85
CA PHE A 160 1.13 8.48 -0.69
C PHE A 160 -0.25 8.83 -0.13
N ALA A 161 -0.90 7.84 0.48
CA ALA A 161 -2.12 7.97 1.25
C ALA A 161 -1.93 7.29 2.61
N SER A 162 -2.72 7.66 3.62
CA SER A 162 -2.56 7.15 4.98
C SER A 162 -3.87 6.68 5.57
N TYR A 163 -3.81 5.58 6.32
CA TYR A 163 -4.87 5.17 7.24
C TYR A 163 -4.70 5.85 8.60
N VAL A 164 -5.79 5.90 9.38
CA VAL A 164 -5.72 6.08 10.83
C VAL A 164 -5.59 4.71 11.49
N GLY A 165 -4.65 4.56 12.41
CA GLY A 165 -4.34 3.30 13.05
C GLY A 165 -5.17 3.05 14.31
N PHE A 166 -5.89 1.92 14.37
CA PHE A 166 -6.62 1.48 15.55
C PHE A 166 -5.71 1.36 16.78
N GLY A 167 -4.50 0.81 16.61
CA GLY A 167 -3.54 0.64 17.69
C GLY A 167 -3.09 1.96 18.29
N ASP A 168 -2.83 2.96 17.45
CA ASP A 168 -2.39 4.28 17.92
C ASP A 168 -3.55 5.05 18.58
N VAL A 169 -4.78 4.95 18.03
CA VAL A 169 -5.99 5.49 18.69
C VAL A 169 -6.17 4.86 20.08
N ARG A 170 -6.08 3.53 20.16
CA ARG A 170 -6.22 2.79 21.41
C ARG A 170 -5.14 3.17 22.43
N LYS A 171 -3.88 3.19 21.97
CA LYS A 171 -2.73 3.56 22.81
C LYS A 171 -2.84 4.99 23.34
N GLN A 172 -3.31 5.93 22.53
CA GLN A 172 -3.48 7.33 22.93
C GLN A 172 -4.53 7.51 24.04
N VAL A 173 -5.60 6.69 24.06
CA VAL A 173 -6.73 6.89 24.99
C VAL A 173 -6.60 5.98 26.22
N ILE A 174 -6.22 4.71 26.06
CA ILE A 174 -6.20 3.73 27.15
C ILE A 174 -4.84 3.10 27.42
N GLY A 175 -3.81 3.46 26.65
CA GLY A 175 -2.45 2.94 26.82
C GLY A 175 -2.27 1.52 26.28
N GLU A 176 -1.23 0.85 26.76
CA GLU A 176 -0.83 -0.50 26.32
C GLU A 176 -1.40 -1.60 27.24
N THR A 177 -2.56 -1.39 27.84
CA THR A 177 -3.15 -2.28 28.86
C THR A 177 -4.17 -3.23 28.26
N ASP A 178 -4.22 -4.46 28.83
CA ASP A 178 -5.24 -5.48 28.51
C ASP A 178 -6.52 -5.20 29.32
N ARG A 179 -7.28 -4.20 28.88
CA ARG A 179 -8.63 -3.90 29.39
C ARG A 179 -9.54 -3.37 28.31
N ALA A 180 -10.82 -3.51 28.50
CA ALA A 180 -11.80 -2.84 27.65
C ALA A 180 -11.83 -1.32 27.93
N PRO A 181 -12.11 -0.47 26.92
CA PRO A 181 -12.38 0.94 27.11
C PRO A 181 -13.68 1.15 27.89
N THR A 182 -13.77 2.22 28.65
CA THR A 182 -15.03 2.72 29.20
C THR A 182 -15.87 3.35 28.07
N ALA A 183 -17.16 3.63 28.33
CA ALA A 183 -18.03 4.29 27.34
C ALA A 183 -17.50 5.68 26.92
N ALA A 184 -16.92 6.44 27.84
CA ALA A 184 -16.32 7.74 27.55
C ALA A 184 -15.06 7.61 26.69
N GLU A 185 -14.19 6.66 27.01
CA GLU A 185 -12.99 6.36 26.21
C GLU A 185 -13.36 5.87 24.79
N MET A 186 -14.39 5.03 24.66
CA MET A 186 -14.89 4.59 23.37
C MET A 186 -15.40 5.77 22.53
N THR A 187 -16.12 6.71 23.13
CA THR A 187 -16.56 7.94 22.45
C THR A 187 -15.37 8.77 21.98
N GLN A 188 -14.34 8.91 22.82
CA GLN A 188 -13.12 9.63 22.47
C GLN A 188 -12.37 8.95 21.32
N MET A 189 -12.22 7.62 21.36
CA MET A 189 -11.57 6.85 20.29
C MET A 189 -12.32 6.99 18.95
N ALA A 190 -13.66 6.88 18.97
CA ALA A 190 -14.49 7.07 17.79
C ALA A 190 -14.39 8.51 17.23
N GLY A 191 -14.27 9.51 18.10
CA GLY A 191 -14.01 10.90 17.76
C GLY A 191 -12.68 11.06 16.99
N LEU A 192 -11.59 10.50 17.52
CA LEU A 192 -10.27 10.52 16.86
C LEU A 192 -10.30 9.90 15.46
N VAL A 193 -11.00 8.76 15.30
CA VAL A 193 -11.16 8.13 13.97
C VAL A 193 -11.96 9.04 13.04
N SER A 194 -13.08 9.61 13.51
CA SER A 194 -13.91 10.52 12.72
C SER A 194 -13.12 11.76 12.25
N ASP A 195 -12.35 12.37 13.15
CA ASP A 195 -11.52 13.53 12.85
C ASP A 195 -10.42 13.21 11.82
N ALA A 196 -9.74 12.08 12.00
CA ALA A 196 -8.74 11.60 11.06
C ALA A 196 -9.33 11.37 9.65
N MET A 197 -10.52 10.79 9.58
CA MET A 197 -11.25 10.62 8.32
C MET A 197 -11.59 11.96 7.67
N CYS A 198 -12.00 12.95 8.43
CA CYS A 198 -12.27 14.31 7.93
C CYS A 198 -11.00 15.03 7.48
N GLN A 199 -9.84 14.65 8.00
CA GLN A 199 -8.53 15.13 7.55
C GLN A 199 -8.03 14.44 6.27
N GLY A 200 -8.68 13.37 5.80
CA GLY A 200 -8.36 12.70 4.55
C GLY A 200 -7.75 11.31 4.70
N ALA A 201 -7.91 10.63 5.83
CA ALA A 201 -7.53 9.24 5.98
C ALA A 201 -8.26 8.33 4.98
N LEU A 202 -7.61 7.27 4.52
CA LEU A 202 -8.22 6.24 3.66
C LEU A 202 -9.32 5.46 4.39
N GLY A 203 -9.13 5.22 5.66
CA GLY A 203 -9.98 4.38 6.48
C GLY A 203 -9.31 4.06 7.80
N LEU A 204 -9.83 3.04 8.49
CA LEU A 204 -9.28 2.50 9.73
C LEU A 204 -8.43 1.27 9.43
N SER A 205 -7.14 1.27 9.81
CA SER A 205 -6.30 0.07 9.79
C SER A 205 -6.25 -0.58 11.17
N THR A 206 -6.14 -1.91 11.19
CA THR A 206 -5.94 -2.71 12.41
C THR A 206 -4.81 -3.72 12.25
N GLY A 207 -4.11 -4.02 13.35
CA GLY A 207 -3.17 -5.13 13.46
C GLY A 207 -3.52 -5.97 14.68
N LEU A 208 -4.65 -6.69 14.61
CA LEU A 208 -5.23 -7.40 15.76
C LEU A 208 -4.38 -8.57 16.26
N PHE A 209 -3.32 -8.93 15.54
CA PHE A 209 -2.29 -9.84 15.99
C PHE A 209 -1.39 -9.22 17.07
N TYR A 210 -1.14 -7.93 17.02
CA TYR A 210 -0.14 -7.22 17.85
C TYR A 210 -0.74 -6.65 19.12
N ALA A 211 -0.04 -6.76 20.26
CA ALA A 211 -0.39 -6.01 21.46
C ALA A 211 -0.09 -4.49 21.24
N PRO A 212 -0.93 -3.58 21.74
CA PRO A 212 -2.13 -3.79 22.55
C PRO A 212 -3.43 -4.02 21.77
N GLN A 213 -3.41 -4.06 20.44
CA GLN A 213 -4.60 -4.24 19.59
C GLN A 213 -5.23 -5.63 19.79
N SER A 214 -4.39 -6.66 20.05
CA SER A 214 -4.84 -8.03 20.28
C SER A 214 -5.73 -8.19 21.52
N PHE A 215 -5.70 -7.24 22.45
CA PHE A 215 -6.55 -7.22 23.63
C PHE A 215 -7.97 -6.72 23.34
N ALA A 216 -8.15 -6.03 22.22
CA ALA A 216 -9.45 -5.51 21.83
C ALA A 216 -10.44 -6.62 21.48
N LYS A 217 -11.67 -6.50 21.98
CA LYS A 217 -12.79 -7.34 21.57
C LYS A 217 -13.36 -6.83 20.25
N ARG A 218 -14.05 -7.71 19.54
CA ARG A 218 -14.66 -7.40 18.22
C ARG A 218 -15.54 -6.16 18.26
N ASP A 219 -16.36 -5.98 19.31
CA ASP A 219 -17.29 -4.85 19.41
C ASP A 219 -16.57 -3.49 19.49
N GLU A 220 -15.37 -3.46 20.11
CA GLU A 220 -14.51 -2.27 20.11
C GLU A 220 -14.09 -1.92 18.67
N VAL A 221 -13.67 -2.90 17.90
CA VAL A 221 -13.25 -2.70 16.50
C VAL A 221 -14.44 -2.29 15.63
N ILE A 222 -15.61 -2.92 15.81
CA ILE A 222 -16.84 -2.57 15.07
C ILE A 222 -17.20 -1.10 15.31
N ALA A 223 -17.16 -0.62 16.55
CA ALA A 223 -17.53 0.76 16.88
C ALA A 223 -16.62 1.78 16.15
N LEU A 224 -15.30 1.54 16.11
CA LEU A 224 -14.39 2.43 15.41
C LEU A 224 -14.50 2.28 13.89
N ALA A 225 -14.75 1.08 13.37
CA ALA A 225 -15.02 0.85 11.95
C ALA A 225 -16.30 1.57 11.50
N GLN A 226 -17.35 1.65 12.36
CA GLN A 226 -18.56 2.43 12.09
C GLN A 226 -18.25 3.94 12.00
N ALA A 227 -17.36 4.46 12.86
CA ALA A 227 -16.93 5.86 12.77
C ALA A 227 -16.22 6.16 11.44
N ALA A 228 -15.37 5.24 10.96
CA ALA A 228 -14.74 5.35 9.65
C ALA A 228 -15.75 5.21 8.49
N ALA A 229 -16.68 4.25 8.59
CA ALA A 229 -17.72 4.00 7.59
C ALA A 229 -18.61 5.21 7.38
N ALA A 230 -18.99 5.92 8.46
CA ALA A 230 -19.80 7.14 8.41
C ALA A 230 -19.17 8.27 7.59
N LYS A 231 -17.87 8.21 7.32
CA LYS A 231 -17.10 9.14 6.50
C LYS A 231 -16.67 8.58 5.15
N GLY A 232 -17.09 7.34 4.82
CA GLY A 232 -16.74 6.67 3.56
C GLY A 232 -15.39 5.98 3.56
N GLY A 233 -14.88 5.58 4.72
CA GLY A 233 -13.62 4.87 4.87
C GLY A 233 -13.67 3.43 4.43
N ILE A 234 -12.48 2.79 4.51
CA ILE A 234 -12.25 1.36 4.30
C ILE A 234 -11.74 0.77 5.61
N TYR A 235 -12.08 -0.47 5.92
CA TYR A 235 -11.52 -1.23 7.02
C TYR A 235 -10.38 -2.11 6.48
N ASP A 236 -9.15 -1.79 6.87
CA ASP A 236 -7.94 -2.54 6.54
C ASP A 236 -7.52 -3.39 7.74
N SER A 237 -7.24 -4.67 7.53
CA SER A 237 -6.99 -5.59 8.63
C SER A 237 -5.82 -6.52 8.39
N HIS A 238 -4.72 -6.31 9.14
CA HIS A 238 -3.87 -7.42 9.56
C HIS A 238 -4.70 -8.29 10.51
N LEU A 239 -4.99 -9.50 10.12
CA LEU A 239 -5.90 -10.39 10.84
C LEU A 239 -5.42 -10.68 12.28
N ARG A 240 -6.36 -10.97 13.18
CA ARG A 240 -6.06 -11.35 14.55
C ARG A 240 -5.19 -12.60 14.64
N ASP A 241 -5.37 -13.52 13.69
CA ASP A 241 -4.61 -14.74 13.60
C ASP A 241 -4.47 -15.17 12.13
N GLU A 242 -3.26 -15.27 11.67
CA GLU A 242 -2.93 -15.77 10.33
C GLU A 242 -2.45 -17.23 10.38
N SER A 243 -2.55 -17.86 11.56
CA SER A 243 -2.03 -19.18 11.88
C SER A 243 -2.98 -19.92 12.84
N SER A 244 -2.46 -20.34 14.01
CA SER A 244 -3.16 -21.07 15.08
C SER A 244 -2.79 -20.53 16.48
N TYR A 245 -2.47 -19.24 16.57
CA TYR A 245 -2.04 -18.62 17.84
C TYR A 245 -3.18 -18.44 18.84
N SER A 246 -4.38 -18.17 18.34
CA SER A 246 -5.53 -17.82 19.16
C SER A 246 -6.83 -18.42 18.58
N ILE A 247 -7.51 -17.67 17.69
CA ILE A 247 -8.79 -18.10 17.08
C ILE A 247 -8.58 -18.90 15.78
N GLY A 248 -7.37 -18.92 15.25
CA GLY A 248 -7.04 -19.57 13.97
C GLY A 248 -7.35 -18.71 12.75
N LEU A 249 -6.72 -19.08 11.62
CA LEU A 249 -6.83 -18.33 10.36
C LEU A 249 -8.28 -18.20 9.87
N HIS A 250 -9.04 -19.31 9.87
CA HIS A 250 -10.42 -19.32 9.38
C HIS A 250 -11.31 -18.34 10.14
N ASP A 251 -11.29 -18.41 11.48
CA ASP A 251 -12.13 -17.57 12.32
C ASP A 251 -11.68 -16.12 12.32
N ALA A 252 -10.38 -15.85 12.08
CA ALA A 252 -9.87 -14.51 11.93
C ALA A 252 -10.32 -13.83 10.62
N VAL A 253 -10.42 -14.58 9.53
CA VAL A 253 -11.02 -14.09 8.28
C VAL A 253 -12.50 -13.81 8.49
N GLU A 254 -13.25 -14.76 9.12
CA GLU A 254 -14.67 -14.54 9.42
C GLU A 254 -14.89 -13.36 10.36
N GLU A 255 -13.99 -13.12 11.35
CA GLU A 255 -14.02 -11.93 12.19
C GLU A 255 -13.93 -10.64 11.35
N ALA A 256 -12.98 -10.56 10.41
CA ALA A 256 -12.83 -9.39 9.54
C ALA A 256 -14.07 -9.17 8.66
N LEU A 257 -14.62 -10.23 8.08
CA LEU A 257 -15.85 -10.18 7.29
C LEU A 257 -17.05 -9.72 8.15
N MET A 258 -17.16 -10.22 9.38
CA MET A 258 -18.21 -9.85 10.33
C MET A 258 -18.13 -8.38 10.75
N ILE A 259 -16.92 -7.89 11.03
CA ILE A 259 -16.68 -6.46 11.31
C ILE A 259 -17.15 -5.61 10.12
N GLY A 260 -16.78 -6.00 8.90
CA GLY A 260 -17.21 -5.29 7.69
C GLY A 260 -18.73 -5.25 7.53
N ARG A 261 -19.42 -6.36 7.77
CA ARG A 261 -20.89 -6.43 7.72
C ARG A 261 -21.55 -5.56 8.80
N ALA A 262 -21.07 -5.67 10.03
CA ALA A 262 -21.63 -4.93 11.18
C ALA A 262 -21.41 -3.42 11.07
N ALA A 263 -20.26 -3.01 10.57
CA ALA A 263 -19.93 -1.61 10.36
C ALA A 263 -20.42 -1.06 9.00
N ARG A 264 -20.87 -1.92 8.07
CA ARG A 264 -21.26 -1.56 6.70
C ARG A 264 -20.11 -0.84 5.95
N ILE A 265 -18.91 -1.39 6.05
CA ILE A 265 -17.68 -0.82 5.52
C ILE A 265 -17.02 -1.84 4.56
N PRO A 266 -16.44 -1.41 3.43
CA PRO A 266 -15.58 -2.28 2.62
C PRO A 266 -14.42 -2.83 3.46
N VAL A 267 -14.11 -4.13 3.28
CA VAL A 267 -13.01 -4.82 3.97
C VAL A 267 -11.84 -4.99 3.03
N HIS A 268 -10.66 -4.64 3.50
CA HIS A 268 -9.39 -4.99 2.88
C HIS A 268 -8.61 -5.91 3.84
N ILE A 269 -8.33 -7.15 3.41
CA ILE A 269 -7.51 -8.08 4.18
C ILE A 269 -6.06 -7.82 3.78
N ALA A 270 -5.31 -7.23 4.71
CA ALA A 270 -3.92 -6.89 4.50
C ALA A 270 -3.06 -8.14 4.31
N HIS A 271 -2.11 -8.09 3.36
CA HIS A 271 -1.07 -9.10 3.08
C HIS A 271 -1.52 -10.56 3.31
N ILE A 272 -2.65 -10.96 2.72
CA ILE A 272 -3.31 -12.26 2.95
C ILE A 272 -2.35 -13.44 2.83
N LYS A 273 -2.32 -14.31 3.81
CA LYS A 273 -1.47 -15.49 3.86
C LYS A 273 -2.00 -16.59 4.78
N ALA A 274 -1.57 -17.83 4.53
CA ALA A 274 -1.65 -18.94 5.48
C ALA A 274 -0.27 -19.09 6.13
N LEU A 275 -0.14 -18.65 7.38
CA LEU A 275 1.14 -18.48 8.06
C LEU A 275 1.42 -19.61 9.02
N GLY A 276 2.40 -20.45 8.72
CA GLY A 276 2.90 -21.49 9.61
C GLY A 276 2.36 -22.87 9.31
N VAL A 277 2.99 -23.86 9.94
CA VAL A 277 2.83 -25.28 9.61
C VAL A 277 1.42 -25.84 9.82
N ASP A 278 0.64 -25.21 10.70
CA ASP A 278 -0.72 -25.70 11.03
C ASP A 278 -1.78 -25.30 9.98
N VAL A 279 -1.48 -24.33 9.12
CA VAL A 279 -2.46 -23.75 8.18
C VAL A 279 -2.01 -23.81 6.71
N HIS A 280 -0.86 -24.43 6.43
CA HIS A 280 -0.45 -24.66 5.05
C HIS A 280 -1.53 -25.48 4.30
N GLY A 281 -1.84 -25.07 3.06
CA GLY A 281 -2.87 -25.67 2.22
C GLY A 281 -4.30 -25.17 2.49
N GLN A 282 -4.50 -24.21 3.40
CA GLN A 282 -5.84 -23.66 3.70
C GLN A 282 -6.27 -22.53 2.75
N ALA A 283 -5.41 -22.04 1.86
CA ALA A 283 -5.78 -20.96 0.93
C ALA A 283 -7.07 -21.24 0.15
N PRO A 284 -7.36 -22.45 -0.38
CA PRO A 284 -8.62 -22.71 -1.07
C PRO A 284 -9.86 -22.47 -0.19
N ALA A 285 -9.86 -22.93 1.06
CA ALA A 285 -10.98 -22.74 1.98
C ALA A 285 -11.21 -21.26 2.34
N ILE A 286 -10.13 -20.51 2.53
CA ILE A 286 -10.19 -19.08 2.78
C ILE A 286 -10.70 -18.31 1.56
N ILE A 287 -10.26 -18.68 0.36
CA ILE A 287 -10.75 -18.13 -0.91
C ILE A 287 -12.27 -18.35 -1.04
N ASP A 288 -12.73 -19.58 -0.82
CA ASP A 288 -14.14 -19.93 -0.91
C ASP A 288 -15.00 -19.09 0.06
N MET A 289 -14.53 -18.87 1.28
CA MET A 289 -15.18 -18.03 2.28
C MET A 289 -15.30 -16.58 1.83
N ILE A 290 -14.20 -15.98 1.36
CA ILE A 290 -14.18 -14.59 0.90
C ILE A 290 -15.08 -14.42 -0.32
N GLU A 291 -15.00 -15.33 -1.29
CA GLU A 291 -15.83 -15.29 -2.49
C GLU A 291 -17.31 -15.54 -2.18
N ALA A 292 -17.64 -16.32 -1.14
CA ALA A 292 -19.00 -16.46 -0.65
C ALA A 292 -19.53 -15.13 -0.07
N ALA A 293 -18.72 -14.41 0.71
CA ALA A 293 -19.07 -13.10 1.24
C ALA A 293 -19.28 -12.07 0.11
N GLN A 294 -18.41 -12.09 -0.93
CA GLN A 294 -18.55 -11.25 -2.11
C GLN A 294 -19.83 -11.55 -2.89
N ARG A 295 -20.16 -12.83 -3.09
CA ARG A 295 -21.45 -13.24 -3.72
C ARG A 295 -22.67 -12.80 -2.92
N ALA A 296 -22.53 -12.66 -1.60
CA ALA A 296 -23.56 -12.11 -0.71
C ALA A 296 -23.63 -10.56 -0.72
N GLY A 297 -22.84 -9.90 -1.58
CA GLY A 297 -22.84 -8.45 -1.76
C GLY A 297 -21.88 -7.67 -0.86
N GLN A 298 -21.00 -8.36 -0.11
CA GLN A 298 -19.97 -7.68 0.68
C GLN A 298 -18.79 -7.25 -0.21
N VAL A 299 -18.32 -6.03 -0.05
CA VAL A 299 -17.10 -5.56 -0.72
C VAL A 299 -15.89 -6.03 0.10
N VAL A 300 -15.14 -6.99 -0.45
CA VAL A 300 -13.95 -7.57 0.18
C VAL A 300 -12.83 -7.62 -0.83
N HIS A 301 -11.67 -7.12 -0.44
CA HIS A 301 -10.43 -7.15 -1.19
C HIS A 301 -9.28 -7.62 -0.29
N ALA A 302 -8.15 -7.95 -0.91
CA ALA A 302 -6.92 -8.25 -0.19
C ALA A 302 -5.70 -7.79 -0.99
N ASP A 303 -4.58 -7.67 -0.33
CA ASP A 303 -3.28 -7.54 -0.98
C ASP A 303 -2.35 -8.71 -0.60
N GLN A 304 -1.26 -8.87 -1.36
CA GLN A 304 -0.29 -9.94 -1.12
C GLN A 304 1.10 -9.55 -1.63
N TYR A 305 2.13 -9.87 -0.84
CA TYR A 305 3.52 -9.84 -1.29
C TYR A 305 4.00 -11.23 -1.76
N ALA A 306 4.94 -11.24 -2.70
CA ALA A 306 5.43 -12.46 -3.38
C ALA A 306 6.69 -13.03 -2.71
N TRP A 307 6.66 -13.33 -1.40
CA TRP A 307 7.76 -13.87 -0.63
C TRP A 307 7.30 -14.95 0.35
N SER A 308 8.07 -16.02 0.49
CA SER A 308 7.75 -17.15 1.38
C SER A 308 8.05 -16.89 2.86
N ALA A 309 8.79 -15.82 3.19
CA ALA A 309 8.97 -15.39 4.57
C ALA A 309 8.12 -14.17 4.91
N SER A 310 7.45 -14.20 6.05
CA SER A 310 6.87 -13.03 6.70
C SER A 310 7.93 -12.24 7.48
N HIS A 311 7.62 -11.01 7.91
CA HIS A 311 8.57 -10.20 8.68
C HIS A 311 7.86 -9.47 9.81
N THR A 312 8.32 -9.69 11.05
CA THR A 312 7.70 -9.09 12.23
C THR A 312 8.71 -8.93 13.38
N GLY A 313 8.29 -8.32 14.49
CA GLY A 313 9.07 -8.29 15.73
C GLY A 313 9.24 -9.68 16.34
N LEU A 314 10.41 -9.97 16.90
CA LEU A 314 10.68 -11.23 17.58
C LEU A 314 9.73 -11.43 18.77
N SER A 315 9.44 -10.37 19.53
CA SER A 315 8.47 -10.41 20.62
C SER A 315 7.06 -10.79 20.11
N ALA A 316 6.58 -10.18 19.04
CA ALA A 316 5.29 -10.49 18.44
C ALA A 316 5.24 -11.92 17.87
N ALA A 317 6.37 -12.42 17.35
CA ALA A 317 6.45 -13.75 16.76
C ALA A 317 6.33 -14.88 17.79
N VAL A 318 6.96 -14.74 18.96
CA VAL A 318 7.15 -15.89 19.87
C VAL A 318 6.72 -15.64 21.30
N ILE A 319 6.62 -14.38 21.78
CA ILE A 319 6.21 -14.10 23.15
C ILE A 319 4.67 -14.10 23.26
N PRO A 320 4.07 -14.80 24.23
CA PRO A 320 2.63 -14.79 24.45
C PRO A 320 2.09 -13.37 24.61
N ARG A 321 0.96 -13.06 23.97
CA ARG A 321 0.38 -11.69 23.96
C ARG A 321 0.00 -11.21 25.35
N SER A 322 -0.50 -12.09 26.23
CA SER A 322 -0.85 -11.78 27.61
C SER A 322 0.32 -11.23 28.41
N THR A 323 1.57 -11.66 28.08
CA THR A 323 2.77 -11.17 28.75
C THR A 323 3.27 -9.83 28.23
N GLN A 324 2.66 -9.30 27.18
CA GLN A 324 2.96 -7.99 26.60
C GLN A 324 2.05 -6.86 27.18
N ASP A 325 1.10 -7.21 28.06
CA ASP A 325 0.27 -6.25 28.79
C ASP A 325 1.13 -5.26 29.59
N GLY A 326 0.84 -3.95 29.45
CA GLY A 326 1.62 -2.86 30.00
C GLY A 326 2.87 -2.51 29.19
N GLY A 327 3.01 -3.07 27.98
CA GLY A 327 4.08 -2.75 27.03
C GLY A 327 5.43 -3.38 27.37
N ARG A 328 6.46 -2.95 26.61
CA ARG A 328 7.80 -3.56 26.65
C ARG A 328 8.43 -3.58 28.04
N ALA A 329 8.33 -2.48 28.81
CA ALA A 329 8.95 -2.39 30.12
C ALA A 329 8.36 -3.42 31.10
N ALA A 330 7.05 -3.63 31.04
CA ALA A 330 6.33 -4.62 31.85
C ALA A 330 6.69 -6.05 31.41
N MET A 331 6.75 -6.29 30.09
CA MET A 331 7.20 -7.57 29.52
C MET A 331 8.60 -7.95 30.00
N LEU A 332 9.57 -7.03 29.94
CA LEU A 332 10.94 -7.29 30.37
C LEU A 332 11.04 -7.65 31.87
N LYS A 333 10.25 -7.00 32.73
CA LYS A 333 10.18 -7.38 34.16
C LYS A 333 9.65 -8.79 34.37
N ARG A 334 8.68 -9.24 33.54
CA ARG A 334 8.17 -10.61 33.59
C ARG A 334 9.22 -11.66 33.20
N PHE A 335 10.22 -11.31 32.40
CA PHE A 335 11.34 -12.20 32.09
C PHE A 335 12.30 -12.43 33.26
N ASP A 336 12.26 -11.60 34.29
CA ASP A 336 13.04 -11.76 35.52
C ASP A 336 12.26 -12.51 36.60
N ASP A 337 10.95 -12.76 36.41
CA ASP A 337 10.09 -13.48 37.35
C ASP A 337 10.06 -14.98 37.00
N ALA A 338 10.75 -15.80 37.79
CA ALA A 338 10.88 -17.23 37.50
C ALA A 338 9.54 -17.99 37.38
N PRO A 339 8.55 -17.77 38.27
CA PRO A 339 7.24 -18.41 38.11
C PRO A 339 6.49 -18.02 36.82
N THR A 340 6.63 -16.76 36.37
CA THR A 340 6.05 -16.30 35.10
C THR A 340 6.77 -16.94 33.93
N MET A 341 8.11 -17.02 33.97
CA MET A 341 8.88 -17.67 32.91
C MET A 341 8.59 -19.16 32.78
N GLU A 342 8.37 -19.86 33.88
CA GLU A 342 7.97 -21.26 33.86
C GLU A 342 6.64 -21.49 33.12
N LYS A 343 5.66 -20.60 33.34
CA LYS A 343 4.37 -20.63 32.63
C LYS A 343 4.49 -20.23 31.16
N MET A 344 5.33 -19.25 30.84
CA MET A 344 5.51 -18.75 29.48
C MET A 344 6.27 -19.71 28.57
N ARG A 345 7.22 -20.46 29.11
CA ARG A 345 8.13 -21.30 28.33
C ARG A 345 7.41 -22.29 27.39
N PRO A 346 6.39 -23.05 27.81
CA PRO A 346 5.63 -23.92 26.90
C PRO A 346 4.97 -23.17 25.74
N GLU A 347 4.42 -21.98 26.00
CA GLU A 347 3.78 -21.17 24.97
C GLU A 347 4.80 -20.61 23.97
N ILE A 348 5.97 -20.17 24.44
CA ILE A 348 7.06 -19.72 23.55
C ILE A 348 7.52 -20.88 22.65
N LEU A 349 7.69 -22.09 23.19
CA LEU A 349 8.05 -23.27 22.41
C LEU A 349 6.98 -23.61 21.38
N GLU A 350 5.71 -23.50 21.73
CA GLU A 350 4.59 -23.73 20.81
C GLU A 350 4.53 -22.66 19.71
N ASN A 351 4.77 -21.38 20.04
CA ASN A 351 4.86 -20.32 19.06
C ASN A 351 6.04 -20.51 18.10
N LEU A 352 7.18 -21.00 18.60
CA LEU A 352 8.30 -21.40 17.74
C LEU A 352 7.91 -22.54 16.80
N ARG A 353 7.22 -23.59 17.30
CA ARG A 353 6.73 -24.71 16.49
C ARG A 353 5.79 -24.24 15.37
N ARG A 354 4.81 -23.38 15.69
CA ARG A 354 3.86 -22.81 14.73
C ARG A 354 4.56 -22.12 13.56
N ARG A 355 5.71 -21.51 13.82
CA ARG A 355 6.52 -20.82 12.81
C ARG A 355 7.52 -21.73 12.07
N GLY A 356 7.51 -23.04 12.33
CA GLY A 356 8.44 -24.01 11.72
C GLY A 356 9.75 -24.18 12.48
N GLY A 357 9.82 -23.75 13.74
CA GLY A 357 10.97 -23.89 14.62
C GLY A 357 11.92 -22.68 14.60
N ALA A 358 12.92 -22.72 15.49
CA ALA A 358 13.91 -21.64 15.62
C ALA A 358 14.80 -21.48 14.37
N ALA A 359 14.98 -22.53 13.58
CA ALA A 359 15.73 -22.49 12.32
C ALA A 359 15.03 -21.65 11.23
N SER A 360 13.70 -21.51 11.29
CA SER A 360 12.91 -20.73 10.33
C SER A 360 12.92 -19.22 10.62
N LEU A 361 13.49 -18.77 11.73
CA LEU A 361 13.51 -17.37 12.16
C LEU A 361 14.89 -16.76 11.92
N LEU A 362 15.07 -16.04 10.82
CA LEU A 362 16.27 -15.27 10.51
C LEU A 362 16.17 -13.88 11.17
N ILE A 363 17.09 -13.55 12.05
CA ILE A 363 17.17 -12.24 12.73
C ILE A 363 17.69 -11.20 11.73
N THR A 364 16.85 -10.27 11.32
CA THR A 364 17.17 -9.26 10.30
C THR A 364 17.63 -7.93 10.91
N SER A 365 17.21 -7.65 12.15
CA SER A 365 17.68 -6.50 12.93
C SER A 365 17.58 -6.80 14.42
N GLY A 366 18.32 -6.04 15.24
CA GLY A 366 18.41 -6.24 16.68
C GLY A 366 19.86 -6.18 17.17
N PRO A 367 20.24 -6.92 18.23
CA PRO A 367 21.61 -6.94 18.72
C PRO A 367 22.59 -7.40 17.63
N ALA A 368 23.71 -6.69 17.48
CA ALA A 368 24.66 -6.90 16.39
C ALA A 368 25.21 -8.35 16.33
N ASN A 369 25.36 -9.01 17.47
CA ASN A 369 25.84 -10.40 17.57
C ASN A 369 24.80 -11.44 17.13
N ALA A 370 23.51 -11.05 17.04
CA ALA A 370 22.42 -11.93 16.62
C ALA A 370 22.02 -11.70 15.14
N GLN A 371 22.23 -10.50 14.62
CA GLN A 371 21.81 -10.12 13.28
C GLN A 371 22.46 -11.00 12.20
N GLY A 372 21.66 -11.40 11.19
CA GLY A 372 22.08 -12.25 10.08
C GLY A 372 22.13 -13.76 10.42
N LYS A 373 21.79 -14.14 11.66
CA LYS A 373 21.73 -15.53 12.11
C LYS A 373 20.29 -16.01 12.25
N THR A 374 20.04 -17.30 12.08
CA THR A 374 18.78 -17.87 12.56
C THR A 374 18.79 -17.92 14.10
N LEU A 375 17.60 -17.91 14.71
CA LEU A 375 17.48 -18.03 16.17
C LEU A 375 18.14 -19.32 16.67
N GLU A 376 18.03 -20.42 15.92
CA GLU A 376 18.70 -21.69 16.25
C GLU A 376 20.23 -21.55 16.24
N ALA A 377 20.80 -20.94 15.19
CA ALA A 377 22.24 -20.74 15.07
C ALA A 377 22.78 -19.86 16.21
N PHE A 378 22.05 -18.78 16.53
CA PHE A 378 22.39 -17.91 17.65
C PHE A 378 22.31 -18.66 18.99
N ALA A 379 21.24 -19.41 19.23
CA ALA A 379 21.08 -20.22 20.46
C ALA A 379 22.23 -21.22 20.64
N LYS A 380 22.59 -21.93 19.56
CA LYS A 380 23.72 -22.89 19.56
C LYS A 380 25.06 -22.21 19.86
N GLU A 381 25.31 -21.05 19.25
CA GLU A 381 26.54 -20.28 19.49
C GLU A 381 26.66 -19.82 20.96
N GLN A 382 25.52 -19.44 21.57
CA GLN A 382 25.47 -19.01 22.96
C GLN A 382 25.43 -20.20 23.97
N GLY A 383 25.31 -21.44 23.50
CA GLY A 383 25.20 -22.62 24.35
C GLY A 383 23.90 -22.69 25.16
N VAL A 384 22.81 -22.09 24.63
CA VAL A 384 21.49 -22.02 25.29
C VAL A 384 20.40 -22.59 24.39
N ASP A 385 19.23 -22.85 24.95
CA ASP A 385 18.08 -23.23 24.17
C ASP A 385 17.41 -22.02 23.49
N PRO A 386 16.55 -22.21 22.47
CA PRO A 386 15.92 -21.12 21.71
C PRO A 386 15.06 -20.16 22.54
N VAL A 387 14.46 -20.62 23.66
CA VAL A 387 13.67 -19.75 24.54
C VAL A 387 14.60 -18.78 25.29
N ALA A 388 15.68 -19.32 25.88
CA ALA A 388 16.70 -18.51 26.56
C ALA A 388 17.37 -17.53 25.59
N ALA A 389 17.66 -17.96 24.35
CA ALA A 389 18.19 -17.12 23.29
C ALA A 389 17.22 -15.97 22.94
N THR A 390 15.92 -16.26 22.79
CA THR A 390 14.88 -15.25 22.55
C THR A 390 14.86 -14.18 23.64
N ILE A 391 14.85 -14.61 24.91
CA ILE A 391 14.85 -13.70 26.07
C ILE A 391 16.13 -12.87 26.11
N ALA A 392 17.29 -13.48 25.87
CA ALA A 392 18.58 -12.78 25.84
C ALA A 392 18.63 -11.69 24.77
N ILE A 393 18.09 -11.95 23.57
CA ILE A 393 17.97 -10.96 22.50
C ILE A 393 17.04 -9.82 22.93
N LEU A 394 15.82 -10.14 23.38
CA LEU A 394 14.80 -9.16 23.73
C LEU A 394 15.20 -8.29 24.93
N LYS A 395 16.00 -8.81 25.86
CA LYS A 395 16.56 -8.01 26.97
C LYS A 395 17.54 -6.93 26.50
N GLN A 396 18.25 -7.16 25.40
CA GLN A 396 19.17 -6.16 24.83
C GLN A 396 18.42 -5.09 24.02
N SER A 397 17.62 -5.52 23.04
CA SER A 397 16.77 -4.64 22.23
C SER A 397 15.63 -5.45 21.60
N GLU A 398 14.62 -4.76 21.06
CA GLU A 398 13.71 -5.44 20.14
C GLU A 398 14.49 -5.90 18.90
N ALA A 399 14.07 -7.03 18.34
CA ALA A 399 14.63 -7.61 17.13
C ALA A 399 13.52 -7.90 16.13
N ARG A 400 13.85 -7.86 14.84
CA ARG A 400 12.92 -8.27 13.79
C ARG A 400 13.41 -9.57 13.16
N VAL A 401 12.46 -10.39 12.72
CA VAL A 401 12.75 -11.69 12.12
C VAL A 401 12.03 -11.85 10.79
N ALA A 402 12.76 -12.36 9.79
CA ALA A 402 12.17 -12.98 8.62
C ALA A 402 11.86 -14.43 8.99
N SER A 403 10.58 -14.80 8.92
CA SER A 403 10.07 -16.10 9.33
C SER A 403 9.63 -16.89 8.09
N PHE A 404 10.36 -17.96 7.76
CA PHE A 404 10.12 -18.81 6.60
C PHE A 404 8.97 -19.78 6.88
N ASN A 405 7.75 -19.32 6.68
CA ASN A 405 6.55 -19.95 7.19
C ASN A 405 5.34 -19.88 6.25
N GLN A 406 5.55 -19.61 4.97
CA GLN A 406 4.50 -19.63 3.97
C GLN A 406 4.76 -20.70 2.90
N SER A 407 3.68 -21.32 2.42
CA SER A 407 3.68 -22.29 1.32
C SER A 407 3.59 -21.56 -0.03
N GLU A 408 4.44 -21.93 -0.99
CA GLU A 408 4.36 -21.41 -2.38
C GLU A 408 3.02 -21.73 -3.05
N ASN A 409 2.39 -22.86 -2.69
CA ASN A 409 1.07 -23.23 -3.21
C ASN A 409 -0.02 -22.28 -2.72
N ASP A 410 -0.01 -21.91 -1.43
CA ASP A 410 -0.96 -20.95 -0.88
C ASP A 410 -0.72 -19.55 -1.45
N ILE A 411 0.55 -19.13 -1.59
CA ILE A 411 0.92 -17.86 -2.24
C ILE A 411 0.34 -17.81 -3.66
N ALA A 412 0.56 -18.85 -4.47
CA ALA A 412 0.06 -18.91 -5.83
C ALA A 412 -1.48 -18.94 -5.90
N ALA A 413 -2.15 -19.65 -4.98
CA ALA A 413 -3.61 -19.75 -4.92
C ALA A 413 -4.24 -18.36 -4.67
N PHE A 414 -3.75 -17.61 -3.71
CA PHE A 414 -4.22 -16.24 -3.44
C PHE A 414 -3.88 -15.29 -4.59
N MET A 415 -2.65 -15.34 -5.12
CA MET A 415 -2.15 -14.45 -6.18
C MET A 415 -3.02 -14.44 -7.43
N LEU A 416 -3.65 -15.58 -7.74
CA LEU A 416 -4.52 -15.74 -8.91
C LEU A 416 -5.92 -15.14 -8.75
N ARG A 417 -6.29 -14.68 -7.57
CA ARG A 417 -7.62 -14.10 -7.36
C ARG A 417 -7.69 -12.66 -7.84
N PRO A 418 -8.72 -12.25 -8.59
CA PRO A 418 -8.84 -10.90 -9.14
C PRO A 418 -9.04 -9.83 -8.06
N TRP A 419 -9.44 -10.24 -6.86
CA TRP A 419 -9.61 -9.38 -5.70
C TRP A 419 -8.37 -9.32 -4.79
N VAL A 420 -7.25 -9.98 -5.17
CA VAL A 420 -5.95 -9.89 -4.49
C VAL A 420 -5.01 -9.03 -5.31
N VAL A 421 -4.64 -7.87 -4.79
CA VAL A 421 -3.73 -6.95 -5.47
C VAL A 421 -2.28 -7.13 -5.01
N THR A 422 -1.35 -6.50 -5.72
CA THR A 422 0.09 -6.59 -5.39
C THR A 422 0.44 -5.60 -4.30
N SER A 423 1.11 -6.06 -3.25
CA SER A 423 1.73 -5.22 -2.22
C SER A 423 3.18 -5.62 -1.96
N SER A 424 3.87 -4.81 -1.18
CA SER A 424 5.21 -5.16 -0.70
C SER A 424 5.24 -5.57 0.77
N ASP A 425 4.35 -5.04 1.59
CA ASP A 425 4.45 -5.10 3.06
C ASP A 425 5.86 -4.64 3.50
N ALA A 426 6.33 -3.54 2.88
CA ALA A 426 7.71 -3.10 2.91
C ALA A 426 8.17 -2.75 4.32
N THR A 427 9.17 -3.49 4.81
CA THR A 427 9.83 -3.26 6.10
C THR A 427 11.34 -3.38 5.93
N LEU A 428 12.12 -2.50 6.58
CA LEU A 428 13.59 -2.54 6.52
C LEU A 428 14.13 -3.85 7.09
N GLY A 429 15.18 -4.39 6.44
CA GLY A 429 15.81 -5.66 6.81
C GLY A 429 15.22 -6.88 6.10
N HIS A 430 14.10 -6.74 5.39
CA HIS A 430 13.54 -7.79 4.54
C HIS A 430 13.65 -7.41 3.06
N PRO A 431 13.98 -8.33 2.15
CA PRO A 431 14.15 -8.02 0.72
C PRO A 431 12.86 -7.51 0.05
N ARG A 432 11.70 -7.71 0.65
CA ARG A 432 10.40 -7.26 0.12
C ARG A 432 10.30 -5.74 -0.04
N TYR A 433 11.03 -4.96 0.76
CA TYR A 433 11.11 -3.51 0.61
C TYR A 433 11.75 -3.10 -0.73
N TYR A 434 12.73 -3.89 -1.20
CA TYR A 434 13.56 -3.57 -2.35
C TYR A 434 13.17 -4.31 -3.63
N GLY A 435 12.28 -5.33 -3.54
CA GLY A 435 12.10 -6.22 -4.67
C GLY A 435 10.71 -6.85 -4.88
N SER A 436 9.66 -6.54 -4.13
CA SER A 436 8.37 -7.27 -4.21
C SER A 436 7.73 -7.27 -5.59
N PHE A 437 7.58 -6.09 -6.21
CA PHE A 437 6.97 -5.99 -7.55
C PHE A 437 7.86 -6.62 -8.62
N ALA A 438 9.16 -6.34 -8.57
CA ALA A 438 10.13 -6.91 -9.51
C ALA A 438 10.25 -8.43 -9.36
N ARG A 439 10.18 -8.99 -8.12
CA ARG A 439 10.15 -10.42 -7.86
C ARG A 439 8.85 -11.05 -8.38
N LYS A 440 7.69 -10.45 -8.08
CA LYS A 440 6.39 -10.96 -8.57
C LYS A 440 6.41 -11.10 -10.08
N TYR A 441 6.90 -10.07 -10.78
CA TYR A 441 7.08 -10.14 -12.23
C TYR A 441 8.05 -11.25 -12.64
N ALA A 442 9.30 -11.23 -12.14
CA ALA A 442 10.32 -12.16 -12.61
C ALA A 442 9.96 -13.62 -12.31
N THR A 443 9.52 -13.90 -11.08
CA THR A 443 9.24 -15.27 -10.62
C THR A 443 7.92 -15.80 -11.15
N TYR A 444 6.81 -15.07 -10.97
CA TYR A 444 5.47 -15.63 -11.21
C TYR A 444 4.89 -15.31 -12.59
N VAL A 445 5.36 -14.22 -13.23
CA VAL A 445 4.92 -13.88 -14.59
C VAL A 445 5.88 -14.45 -15.65
N LYS A 446 7.17 -14.10 -15.55
CA LYS A 446 8.15 -14.41 -16.59
C LYS A 446 8.62 -15.87 -16.54
N ASP A 447 9.07 -16.34 -15.37
CA ASP A 447 9.74 -17.63 -15.22
C ASP A 447 8.73 -18.77 -14.98
N ALA A 448 7.93 -18.73 -13.91
CA ALA A 448 6.99 -19.79 -13.56
C ALA A 448 5.66 -19.72 -14.33
N LYS A 449 5.33 -18.57 -14.95
CA LYS A 449 4.10 -18.37 -15.75
C LYS A 449 2.81 -18.70 -14.97
N VAL A 450 2.80 -18.43 -13.67
CA VAL A 450 1.65 -18.63 -12.79
C VAL A 450 0.54 -17.64 -13.16
N MET A 451 0.89 -16.41 -13.51
CA MET A 451 -0.04 -15.38 -13.92
C MET A 451 0.38 -14.68 -15.20
N SER A 452 -0.57 -14.07 -15.91
CA SER A 452 -0.28 -13.29 -17.11
C SER A 452 0.33 -11.93 -16.77
N LEU A 453 1.09 -11.33 -17.70
CA LEU A 453 1.60 -9.97 -17.56
C LEU A 453 0.45 -8.95 -17.42
N GLN A 454 -0.66 -9.14 -18.15
CA GLN A 454 -1.84 -8.28 -18.04
C GLN A 454 -2.40 -8.30 -16.61
N ALA A 455 -2.60 -9.49 -16.03
CA ALA A 455 -3.12 -9.63 -14.67
C ALA A 455 -2.17 -9.00 -13.63
N PHE A 456 -0.85 -9.18 -13.77
CA PHE A 456 0.15 -8.55 -12.91
C PHE A 456 0.04 -7.01 -12.96
N ILE A 457 -0.02 -6.43 -14.17
CA ILE A 457 -0.13 -4.98 -14.33
C ILE A 457 -1.46 -4.49 -13.76
N ASP A 458 -2.58 -5.13 -14.10
CA ASP A 458 -3.90 -4.71 -13.61
C ASP A 458 -3.98 -4.77 -12.07
N GLN A 459 -3.53 -5.87 -11.45
CA GLN A 459 -3.47 -6.01 -9.99
C GLN A 459 -2.48 -5.05 -9.31
N SER A 460 -1.50 -4.56 -10.03
CA SER A 460 -0.52 -3.60 -9.50
C SER A 460 -0.89 -2.14 -9.80
N THR A 461 -1.99 -1.87 -10.53
CA THR A 461 -2.35 -0.53 -11.00
C THR A 461 -3.85 -0.28 -10.95
N SER A 462 -4.60 -0.59 -12.02
CA SER A 462 -6.00 -0.20 -12.21
C SER A 462 -6.95 -0.88 -11.24
N THR A 463 -6.72 -2.15 -10.92
CA THR A 463 -7.52 -2.88 -9.93
C THR A 463 -7.33 -2.26 -8.55
N THR A 464 -6.08 -2.02 -8.14
CA THR A 464 -5.76 -1.36 -6.87
C THR A 464 -6.37 0.05 -6.81
N ALA A 465 -6.19 0.85 -7.87
CA ALA A 465 -6.76 2.20 -7.93
C ALA A 465 -8.29 2.19 -7.77
N THR A 466 -8.97 1.23 -8.39
CA THR A 466 -10.43 1.08 -8.30
C THR A 466 -10.87 0.69 -6.89
N MET A 467 -10.20 -0.29 -6.28
CA MET A 467 -10.50 -0.78 -4.92
C MET A 467 -10.42 0.35 -3.88
N PHE A 468 -9.46 1.24 -4.03
CA PHE A 468 -9.21 2.33 -3.08
C PHE A 468 -9.79 3.68 -3.51
N GLY A 469 -10.47 3.75 -4.65
CA GLY A 469 -11.10 4.98 -5.14
C GLY A 469 -10.10 6.07 -5.53
N LEU A 470 -8.93 5.70 -6.07
CA LEU A 470 -7.92 6.66 -6.55
C LEU A 470 -8.30 7.21 -7.91
N GLU A 471 -9.07 8.28 -7.93
CA GLU A 471 -9.56 8.88 -9.16
C GLU A 471 -8.42 9.39 -10.07
N GLY A 472 -8.51 9.05 -11.36
CA GLY A 472 -7.55 9.47 -12.38
C GLY A 472 -6.17 8.83 -12.28
N ARG A 473 -5.98 7.77 -11.48
CA ARG A 473 -4.72 7.02 -11.36
C ARG A 473 -4.89 5.54 -11.73
N GLY A 474 -3.79 4.83 -11.91
CA GLY A 474 -3.76 3.41 -12.23
C GLY A 474 -4.16 3.05 -13.65
N GLN A 475 -4.37 4.03 -14.54
CA GLN A 475 -4.69 3.80 -15.95
C GLN A 475 -3.98 4.81 -16.86
N LEU A 476 -3.54 4.34 -18.04
CA LEU A 476 -3.03 5.20 -19.10
C LEU A 476 -4.17 5.60 -20.02
N LYS A 477 -4.84 6.70 -19.70
CA LYS A 477 -5.89 7.31 -20.51
C LYS A 477 -5.78 8.82 -20.52
N VAL A 478 -6.29 9.46 -21.56
CA VAL A 478 -6.32 10.93 -21.66
C VAL A 478 -7.06 11.53 -20.46
N GLY A 479 -6.47 12.54 -19.85
CA GLY A 479 -6.98 13.21 -18.65
C GLY A 479 -6.51 12.58 -17.33
N ALA A 480 -5.97 11.36 -17.32
CA ALA A 480 -5.40 10.74 -16.12
C ALA A 480 -4.11 11.46 -15.66
N PHE A 481 -3.78 11.35 -14.38
CA PHE A 481 -2.47 11.76 -13.88
C PHE A 481 -1.36 10.98 -14.56
N ALA A 482 -0.27 11.65 -14.87
CA ALA A 482 0.85 11.07 -15.57
C ALA A 482 1.82 10.37 -14.59
N ASP A 483 1.35 9.26 -14.00
CA ASP A 483 2.16 8.27 -13.32
C ASP A 483 2.39 7.13 -14.31
N VAL A 484 3.58 7.09 -14.91
CA VAL A 484 3.90 6.18 -16.02
C VAL A 484 5.24 5.52 -15.78
N ILE A 485 5.31 4.21 -16.01
CA ILE A 485 6.56 3.45 -15.94
C ILE A 485 6.89 2.82 -17.28
N ALA A 486 8.19 2.65 -17.54
CA ALA A 486 8.69 1.85 -18.65
C ALA A 486 9.81 0.93 -18.16
N PHE A 487 9.66 -0.39 -18.33
CA PHE A 487 10.63 -1.37 -17.89
C PHE A 487 11.01 -2.34 -19.01
N ASP A 488 12.23 -2.86 -18.92
CA ASP A 488 12.73 -3.90 -19.83
C ASP A 488 12.24 -5.28 -19.35
N PRO A 489 11.37 -5.96 -20.11
CA PRO A 489 10.82 -7.25 -19.69
C PRO A 489 11.88 -8.37 -19.57
N LYS A 490 13.05 -8.19 -20.13
CA LYS A 490 14.13 -9.18 -20.04
C LYS A 490 14.91 -9.08 -18.72
N THR A 491 15.06 -7.86 -18.21
CA THR A 491 15.96 -7.55 -17.09
C THR A 491 15.24 -7.05 -15.83
N PHE A 492 13.92 -6.80 -15.87
CA PHE A 492 13.17 -6.39 -14.69
C PHE A 492 13.09 -7.53 -13.68
N ALA A 493 13.82 -7.39 -12.58
CA ALA A 493 13.94 -8.39 -11.54
C ALA A 493 14.40 -7.80 -10.20
N SER A 494 14.06 -8.49 -9.09
CA SER A 494 14.66 -8.22 -7.78
C SER A 494 16.11 -8.69 -7.77
N ARG A 495 16.98 -7.91 -7.16
CA ARG A 495 18.34 -8.32 -6.78
C ARG A 495 18.43 -8.60 -5.27
N ALA A 496 17.47 -8.06 -4.51
CA ALA A 496 17.42 -8.28 -3.08
C ALA A 496 17.07 -9.73 -2.78
N ASP A 497 17.75 -10.29 -1.78
CA ASP A 497 17.52 -11.58 -1.15
C ASP A 497 17.70 -11.47 0.36
N TYR A 498 17.55 -12.58 1.10
CA TYR A 498 17.65 -12.54 2.57
C TYR A 498 19.07 -12.32 3.08
N ALA A 499 20.10 -12.58 2.27
CA ALA A 499 21.50 -12.29 2.60
C ALA A 499 21.86 -10.83 2.28
N ASN A 500 21.23 -10.27 1.23
CA ASN A 500 21.50 -8.93 0.71
C ASN A 500 20.17 -8.17 0.50
N PRO A 501 19.45 -7.83 1.59
CA PRO A 501 18.07 -7.32 1.48
C PRO A 501 17.95 -5.89 0.93
N PHE A 502 19.07 -5.16 0.81
CA PHE A 502 19.10 -3.75 0.42
C PHE A 502 19.49 -3.51 -1.05
N LEU A 503 19.59 -4.55 -1.87
CA LEU A 503 19.93 -4.41 -3.29
C LEU A 503 18.73 -3.91 -4.08
N LEU A 504 18.91 -2.80 -4.79
CA LEU A 504 17.90 -2.21 -5.66
C LEU A 504 17.54 -3.15 -6.81
N ALA A 505 16.27 -3.14 -7.23
CA ALA A 505 15.78 -3.87 -8.39
C ALA A 505 16.45 -3.36 -9.70
N THR A 506 16.45 -4.19 -10.72
CA THR A 506 16.99 -3.86 -12.05
C THR A 506 15.88 -3.81 -13.10
N GLY A 507 16.20 -3.28 -14.29
CA GLY A 507 15.33 -3.33 -15.47
C GLY A 507 14.26 -2.25 -15.54
N MET A 508 13.99 -1.49 -14.47
CA MET A 508 13.19 -0.28 -14.55
C MET A 508 13.99 0.80 -15.30
N ARG A 509 13.43 1.32 -16.38
CA ARG A 509 14.14 2.27 -17.28
C ARG A 509 13.68 3.70 -17.06
N THR A 510 12.38 3.90 -16.92
CA THR A 510 11.76 5.22 -16.74
C THR A 510 10.64 5.14 -15.72
N VAL A 511 10.60 6.12 -14.83
CA VAL A 511 9.46 6.37 -13.93
C VAL A 511 9.11 7.83 -14.01
N VAL A 512 7.87 8.10 -14.35
CA VAL A 512 7.26 9.43 -14.33
C VAL A 512 6.25 9.47 -13.19
N VAL A 513 6.37 10.45 -12.31
CA VAL A 513 5.45 10.70 -11.19
C VAL A 513 4.84 12.08 -11.40
N ASN A 514 3.50 12.15 -11.46
CA ASN A 514 2.78 13.41 -11.70
C ASN A 514 3.37 14.24 -12.86
N GLY A 515 3.76 13.58 -13.96
CA GLY A 515 4.30 14.22 -15.15
C GLY A 515 5.78 14.62 -15.09
N GLN A 516 6.48 14.31 -14.00
CA GLN A 516 7.91 14.58 -13.86
C GLN A 516 8.73 13.30 -13.86
N VAL A 517 9.87 13.29 -14.55
CA VAL A 517 10.73 12.12 -14.66
C VAL A 517 11.53 11.96 -13.38
N ALA A 518 11.17 10.94 -12.58
CA ALA A 518 11.85 10.59 -11.33
C ALA A 518 12.98 9.57 -11.54
N LEU A 519 12.86 8.72 -12.58
CA LEU A 519 13.90 7.77 -12.99
C LEU A 519 14.09 7.86 -14.52
N GLU A 520 15.32 8.00 -14.97
CA GLU A 520 15.67 8.05 -16.40
C GLU A 520 16.81 7.08 -16.72
N ASN A 521 16.62 6.23 -17.72
CA ASN A 521 17.60 5.20 -18.12
C ASN A 521 18.09 4.30 -16.96
N GLY A 522 17.22 4.08 -15.97
CA GLY A 522 17.54 3.29 -14.79
C GLY A 522 18.29 4.05 -13.69
N ALA A 523 18.49 5.34 -13.83
CA ALA A 523 19.15 6.19 -12.83
C ALA A 523 18.15 7.21 -12.22
N PRO A 524 18.20 7.47 -10.91
CA PRO A 524 17.37 8.49 -10.28
C PRO A 524 17.77 9.89 -10.73
N THR A 525 16.79 10.74 -10.97
CA THR A 525 17.00 12.16 -11.35
C THR A 525 17.12 13.07 -10.14
N GLY A 526 16.74 12.62 -8.96
CA GLY A 526 16.61 13.44 -7.75
C GLY A 526 15.30 14.23 -7.67
N VAL A 527 14.40 14.08 -8.65
CA VAL A 527 13.11 14.78 -8.65
C VAL A 527 12.15 14.15 -7.65
N ALA A 528 11.64 14.97 -6.74
CA ALA A 528 10.63 14.64 -5.77
C ALA A 528 9.27 15.18 -6.24
N ALA A 529 8.51 14.37 -7.01
CA ALA A 529 7.25 14.77 -7.63
C ALA A 529 6.00 14.15 -6.99
N GLY A 530 6.18 13.37 -5.93
CA GLY A 530 5.08 12.73 -5.20
C GLY A 530 4.18 13.74 -4.49
N ARG A 531 2.96 13.32 -4.23
CA ARG A 531 1.92 14.14 -3.57
C ARG A 531 1.15 13.31 -2.55
N PRO A 532 0.68 13.91 -1.45
CA PRO A 532 -0.30 13.28 -0.60
C PRO A 532 -1.63 13.11 -1.35
N LEU A 533 -2.28 11.98 -1.14
CA LEU A 533 -3.56 11.62 -1.76
C LEU A 533 -4.65 11.51 -0.68
N PRO A 534 -5.19 12.62 -0.19
CA PRO A 534 -6.25 12.60 0.80
C PRO A 534 -7.52 12.00 0.19
N ARG A 535 -8.15 11.07 0.92
CA ARG A 535 -9.50 10.63 0.62
C ARG A 535 -10.48 11.77 0.85
N GLN A 536 -11.44 11.93 -0.03
CA GLN A 536 -12.54 12.87 0.18
C GLN A 536 -13.60 12.17 1.05
N PRO A 537 -13.97 12.72 2.20
CA PRO A 537 -15.05 12.16 3.01
C PRO A 537 -16.39 12.34 2.31
N ILE A 538 -17.41 11.58 2.73
CA ILE A 538 -18.77 11.74 2.23
C ILE A 538 -19.22 13.20 2.43
N ALA A 539 -19.78 13.81 1.38
CA ALA A 539 -20.20 15.21 1.39
C ALA A 539 -21.16 15.49 2.58
N GLY A 540 -20.87 16.53 3.36
CA GLY A 540 -21.65 16.93 4.52
C GLY A 540 -21.42 16.07 5.78
N SER A 541 -20.55 15.06 5.74
CA SER A 541 -20.26 14.21 6.90
C SER A 541 -19.21 14.81 7.85
N CYS A 542 -18.45 15.81 7.40
CA CYS A 542 -17.48 16.55 8.19
C CYS A 542 -17.96 18.01 8.32
N GLN A 543 -18.14 18.47 9.55
CA GLN A 543 -18.53 19.84 9.89
C GLN A 543 -17.31 20.66 10.31
#